data_e55852bef58f12e0aecbc7cde5ed57c9
#
_entry.id   e55852bef58f12e0aecbc7cde5ed57c9
#
_cell.length_a   1.000
_cell.length_b   1.000
_cell.length_c   1.000
_cell.angle_alpha   90.00
_cell.angle_beta   90.00
_cell.angle_gamma   90.00
#
_symmetry.space_group_name_H-M   'P 1'
#
loop_
_entity.id
_entity.type
_entity.pdbx_description
1 polymer ?
#
loop_
_entity_poly.entity_id
_entity_poly.type
_entity_poly.pdbx_seq_one_letter_code
_entity_poly.pdbx_strand_id
1 'polypeptide(L)'
;ALHLRGGWLNRDSADWFGEYTRIVADKLSDRVKHWFTLNEPQCFIGHGLLTGIKAPGLKMGLDDVLLATHHSLLAHGSAVQALRSVDPDSKIGAAPTGSVAFPNSESKADIQAAFDATFSVPGEAELNPEGTNSWMVSPEPSWNIAWYTDPIFFGHYPEEGLLAFGKNVPAFTDADMDLISQPIDFCGMNLYNGWKVEASKRGNRWEEVP
;
A
#
# COMPACT_ATOMS: atom_id res chain seq x y z
N ALA A 1 11.25 0.92 -21.51
CA ALA A 1 11.21 -0.49 -21.94
C ALA A 1 10.10 -1.26 -21.24
N LEU A 2 10.05 -1.30 -19.90
CA LEU A 2 9.04 -2.08 -19.14
C LEU A 2 7.61 -1.56 -19.37
N HIS A 3 7.41 -0.25 -19.43
CA HIS A 3 6.11 0.35 -19.73
C HIS A 3 5.51 -0.17 -21.05
N LEU A 4 6.31 -0.37 -22.10
CA LEU A 4 5.87 -0.93 -23.37
C LEU A 4 5.46 -2.42 -23.29
N ARG A 5 5.79 -3.08 -22.20
CA ARG A 5 5.39 -4.46 -21.89
C ARG A 5 4.20 -4.53 -20.93
N GLY A 6 3.53 -3.41 -20.66
CA GLY A 6 2.40 -3.32 -19.73
C GLY A 6 2.76 -2.76 -18.35
N GLY A 7 4.04 -2.59 -18.03
CA GLY A 7 4.47 -2.05 -16.73
C GLY A 7 3.88 -2.85 -15.56
N TRP A 8 3.31 -2.17 -14.57
CA TRP A 8 2.69 -2.80 -13.40
C TRP A 8 1.39 -3.57 -13.69
N LEU A 9 0.79 -3.41 -14.87
CA LEU A 9 -0.35 -4.24 -15.28
C LEU A 9 0.08 -5.62 -15.76
N ASN A 10 1.35 -5.82 -16.08
CA ASN A 10 1.89 -7.12 -16.42
C ASN A 10 2.41 -7.83 -15.17
N ARG A 11 1.90 -9.03 -14.91
CA ARG A 11 2.31 -9.86 -13.77
C ARG A 11 3.81 -10.16 -13.75
N ASP A 12 4.44 -10.28 -14.93
CA ASP A 12 5.89 -10.52 -15.04
C ASP A 12 6.73 -9.40 -14.40
N SER A 13 6.11 -8.24 -14.10
CA SER A 13 6.79 -7.15 -13.37
C SER A 13 7.33 -7.59 -12.01
N ALA A 14 6.71 -8.60 -11.37
CA ALA A 14 7.19 -9.19 -10.14
C ALA A 14 8.53 -9.92 -10.34
N ASP A 15 8.62 -10.72 -11.40
CA ASP A 15 9.84 -11.46 -11.75
C ASP A 15 10.96 -10.49 -12.20
N TRP A 16 10.61 -9.49 -13.00
CA TRP A 16 11.58 -8.47 -13.45
C TRP A 16 12.16 -7.68 -12.27
N PHE A 17 11.34 -7.37 -11.29
CA PHE A 17 11.79 -6.66 -10.10
C PHE A 17 12.63 -7.56 -9.19
N GLY A 18 12.26 -8.83 -9.05
CA GLY A 18 13.06 -9.83 -8.34
C GLY A 18 14.46 -10.01 -8.97
N GLU A 19 14.53 -10.12 -10.30
CA GLU A 19 15.81 -10.23 -11.02
C GLU A 19 16.65 -8.95 -10.89
N TYR A 20 16.03 -7.76 -11.04
CA TYR A 20 16.69 -6.49 -10.78
C TYR A 20 17.26 -6.43 -9.36
N THR A 21 16.47 -6.84 -8.37
CA THR A 21 16.87 -6.86 -6.95
C THR A 21 18.04 -7.80 -6.73
N ARG A 22 18.03 -9.01 -7.34
CA ARG A 22 19.12 -9.97 -7.26
C ARG A 22 20.44 -9.39 -7.79
N ILE A 23 20.39 -8.73 -8.97
CA ILE A 23 21.57 -8.09 -9.58
C ILE A 23 22.12 -6.97 -8.68
N VAL A 24 21.25 -6.17 -8.07
CA VAL A 24 21.66 -5.09 -7.16
C VAL A 24 22.26 -5.67 -5.87
N ALA A 25 21.63 -6.70 -5.31
CA ALA A 25 22.12 -7.39 -4.12
C ALA A 25 23.50 -8.02 -4.35
N ASP A 26 23.70 -8.73 -5.46
CA ASP A 26 25.01 -9.31 -5.84
C ASP A 26 26.13 -8.26 -5.86
N LYS A 27 25.81 -7.02 -6.20
CA LYS A 27 26.81 -5.95 -6.31
C LYS A 27 27.04 -5.17 -5.02
N LEU A 28 26.07 -5.13 -4.11
CA LEU A 28 26.09 -4.18 -3.00
C LEU A 28 25.97 -4.84 -1.63
N SER A 29 25.59 -6.11 -1.50
CA SER A 29 25.35 -6.75 -0.21
C SER A 29 26.60 -6.91 0.67
N ASP A 30 27.80 -6.76 0.09
CA ASP A 30 29.04 -6.68 0.88
C ASP A 30 29.10 -5.46 1.80
N ARG A 31 28.40 -4.36 1.46
CA ARG A 31 28.42 -3.07 2.16
C ARG A 31 27.05 -2.55 2.57
N VAL A 32 25.95 -3.00 1.91
CA VAL A 32 24.57 -2.61 2.25
C VAL A 32 23.90 -3.81 2.94
N LYS A 33 23.49 -3.60 4.20
CA LYS A 33 22.86 -4.64 5.02
C LYS A 33 21.39 -4.38 5.36
N HIS A 34 20.89 -3.19 5.02
CA HIS A 34 19.49 -2.83 5.24
C HIS A 34 18.86 -2.42 3.91
N TRP A 35 17.76 -3.06 3.55
CA TRP A 35 17.12 -2.92 2.26
C TRP A 35 15.65 -2.60 2.42
N PHE A 36 15.17 -1.63 1.67
CA PHE A 36 13.74 -1.50 1.39
C PHE A 36 13.44 -2.08 0.01
N THR A 37 12.41 -2.91 -0.07
CA THR A 37 11.97 -3.48 -1.36
C THR A 37 11.27 -2.45 -2.21
N LEU A 38 10.19 -1.85 -1.66
CA LEU A 38 9.42 -0.80 -2.31
C LEU A 38 9.34 0.41 -1.38
N ASN A 39 9.47 1.59 -1.98
CA ASN A 39 9.20 2.86 -1.33
C ASN A 39 7.92 3.46 -1.91
N GLU A 40 6.95 3.74 -1.05
CA GLU A 40 5.70 4.43 -1.36
C GLU A 40 4.98 3.87 -2.61
N PRO A 41 4.59 2.59 -2.64
CA PRO A 41 3.86 2.04 -3.77
C PRO A 41 2.58 2.84 -4.08
N GLN A 42 1.96 3.44 -3.08
CA GLN A 42 0.83 4.35 -3.22
C GLN A 42 1.16 5.52 -4.17
N CYS A 43 2.39 6.02 -4.15
CA CYS A 43 2.79 7.13 -5.00
C CYS A 43 2.90 6.75 -6.46
N PHE A 44 3.60 5.67 -6.80
CA PHE A 44 3.77 5.33 -8.21
C PHE A 44 2.54 4.62 -8.79
N ILE A 45 1.74 3.94 -7.98
CA ILE A 45 0.46 3.37 -8.42
C ILE A 45 -0.63 4.46 -8.40
N GLY A 46 -0.93 5.07 -7.27
CA GLY A 46 -2.03 6.03 -7.15
C GLY A 46 -1.81 7.28 -7.99
N HIS A 47 -0.68 7.94 -7.81
CA HIS A 47 -0.40 9.16 -8.59
C HIS A 47 0.02 8.88 -10.03
N GLY A 48 0.62 7.74 -10.30
CA GLY A 48 1.07 7.39 -11.64
C GLY A 48 -0.02 6.84 -12.54
N LEU A 49 -0.93 6.04 -11.98
CA LEU A 49 -1.92 5.28 -12.75
C LEU A 49 -3.37 5.72 -12.52
N LEU A 50 -3.72 6.29 -11.34
CA LEU A 50 -5.09 6.72 -11.06
C LEU A 50 -5.27 8.21 -11.34
N THR A 51 -4.49 9.07 -10.67
CA THR A 51 -4.65 10.53 -10.79
C THR A 51 -3.88 11.12 -11.98
N GLY A 52 -2.84 10.45 -12.42
CA GLY A 52 -2.00 10.88 -13.54
C GLY A 52 -1.09 12.08 -13.25
N ILE A 53 -0.94 12.48 -11.98
CA ILE A 53 -0.11 13.65 -11.60
C ILE A 53 1.39 13.34 -11.54
N LYS A 54 1.76 12.06 -11.50
CA LYS A 54 3.16 11.60 -11.60
C LYS A 54 3.33 10.66 -12.80
N ALA A 55 4.56 10.40 -13.18
CA ALA A 55 4.85 9.44 -14.25
C ALA A 55 4.30 8.03 -13.90
N PRO A 56 3.74 7.28 -14.86
CA PRO A 56 3.66 7.56 -16.30
C PRO A 56 2.53 8.51 -16.73
N GLY A 57 1.76 9.06 -15.81
CA GLY A 57 0.75 10.08 -16.10
C GLY A 57 -0.56 9.52 -16.68
N LEU A 58 -0.88 8.26 -16.36
CA LEU A 58 -2.08 7.58 -16.81
C LEU A 58 -3.27 7.86 -15.87
N LYS A 59 -4.49 7.70 -16.42
CA LYS A 59 -5.74 7.74 -15.66
C LYS A 59 -6.51 6.48 -15.97
N MET A 60 -6.31 5.47 -15.16
CA MET A 60 -6.85 4.12 -15.32
C MET A 60 -8.09 3.90 -14.45
N GLY A 61 -8.84 2.84 -14.73
CA GLY A 61 -9.92 2.37 -13.90
C GLY A 61 -9.43 1.80 -12.56
N LEU A 62 -10.35 1.68 -11.61
CA LEU A 62 -10.03 1.13 -10.28
C LEU A 62 -9.53 -0.32 -10.39
N ASP A 63 -10.09 -1.12 -11.26
CA ASP A 63 -9.67 -2.50 -11.53
C ASP A 63 -8.21 -2.61 -11.96
N ASP A 64 -7.78 -1.76 -12.91
CA ASP A 64 -6.38 -1.69 -13.35
C ASP A 64 -5.45 -1.22 -12.21
N VAL A 65 -5.88 -0.24 -11.41
CA VAL A 65 -5.11 0.28 -10.28
C VAL A 65 -4.92 -0.78 -9.20
N LEU A 66 -5.98 -1.53 -8.87
CA LEU A 66 -5.90 -2.61 -7.89
C LEU A 66 -5.07 -3.79 -8.42
N LEU A 67 -5.14 -4.10 -9.72
CA LEU A 67 -4.28 -5.09 -10.36
C LEU A 67 -2.80 -4.67 -10.30
N ALA A 68 -2.49 -3.43 -10.64
CA ALA A 68 -1.14 -2.90 -10.56
C ALA A 68 -0.60 -2.90 -9.12
N THR A 69 -1.47 -2.60 -8.14
CA THR A 69 -1.14 -2.72 -6.72
C THR A 69 -0.77 -4.15 -6.37
N HIS A 70 -1.60 -5.12 -6.75
CA HIS A 70 -1.33 -6.54 -6.49
C HIS A 70 0.01 -7.00 -7.09
N HIS A 71 0.29 -6.63 -8.34
CA HIS A 71 1.56 -6.96 -8.98
C HIS A 71 2.77 -6.27 -8.31
N SER A 72 2.61 -5.07 -7.80
CA SER A 72 3.66 -4.41 -7.02
C SER A 72 3.93 -5.13 -5.70
N LEU A 73 2.90 -5.66 -5.05
CA LEU A 73 3.06 -6.46 -3.83
C LEU A 73 3.72 -7.81 -4.12
N LEU A 74 3.39 -8.47 -5.25
CA LEU A 74 4.14 -9.64 -5.71
C LEU A 74 5.62 -9.32 -5.96
N ALA A 75 5.91 -8.15 -6.54
CA ALA A 75 7.27 -7.68 -6.74
C ALA A 75 8.01 -7.47 -5.42
N HIS A 76 7.32 -6.99 -4.36
CA HIS A 76 7.87 -6.95 -3.01
C HIS A 76 8.33 -8.33 -2.56
N GLY A 77 7.46 -9.33 -2.63
CA GLY A 77 7.79 -10.71 -2.20
C GLY A 77 8.93 -11.32 -3.00
N SER A 78 8.93 -11.14 -4.34
CA SER A 78 10.02 -11.58 -5.21
C SER A 78 11.35 -10.92 -4.83
N ALA A 79 11.33 -9.65 -4.47
CA ALA A 79 12.50 -8.92 -4.01
C ALA A 79 13.03 -9.45 -2.66
N VAL A 80 12.13 -9.76 -1.72
CA VAL A 80 12.52 -10.38 -0.43
C VAL A 80 13.23 -11.71 -0.68
N GLN A 81 12.67 -12.58 -1.51
CA GLN A 81 13.29 -13.86 -1.86
C GLN A 81 14.64 -13.67 -2.54
N ALA A 82 14.75 -12.72 -3.47
CA ALA A 82 16.00 -12.41 -4.16
C ALA A 82 17.09 -11.94 -3.18
N LEU A 83 16.77 -11.02 -2.26
CA LEU A 83 17.69 -10.53 -1.23
C LEU A 83 18.16 -11.66 -0.32
N ARG A 84 17.23 -12.47 0.20
CA ARG A 84 17.56 -13.61 1.07
C ARG A 84 18.44 -14.66 0.37
N SER A 85 18.25 -14.85 -0.94
CA SER A 85 19.08 -15.79 -1.70
C SER A 85 20.54 -15.36 -1.88
N VAL A 86 20.79 -14.03 -1.88
CA VAL A 86 22.13 -13.44 -2.05
C VAL A 86 22.80 -13.21 -0.68
N ASP A 87 22.09 -12.63 0.26
CA ASP A 87 22.58 -12.33 1.61
C ASP A 87 21.48 -12.64 2.64
N PRO A 88 21.50 -13.88 3.22
CA PRO A 88 20.51 -14.30 4.20
C PRO A 88 20.48 -13.43 5.48
N ASP A 89 21.57 -12.76 5.81
CA ASP A 89 21.70 -11.93 7.02
C ASP A 89 21.24 -10.50 6.82
N SER A 90 20.94 -10.09 5.58
CA SER A 90 20.40 -8.76 5.28
C SER A 90 19.11 -8.48 6.03
N LYS A 91 18.95 -7.24 6.49
CA LYS A 91 17.70 -6.76 7.07
C LYS A 91 16.83 -6.15 5.97
N ILE A 92 15.62 -6.66 5.84
CA ILE A 92 14.71 -6.32 4.75
C ILE A 92 13.45 -5.69 5.32
N GLY A 93 12.99 -4.63 4.68
CA GLY A 93 11.75 -3.94 5.02
C GLY A 93 10.97 -3.45 3.81
N ALA A 94 9.79 -2.93 4.08
CA ALA A 94 8.95 -2.18 3.15
C ALA A 94 8.75 -0.76 3.68
N ALA A 95 8.61 0.21 2.77
CA ALA A 95 8.39 1.61 3.12
C ALA A 95 7.08 2.15 2.50
N PRO A 96 5.92 1.72 2.98
CA PRO A 96 4.65 2.30 2.57
C PRO A 96 4.53 3.75 3.05
N THR A 97 3.64 4.50 2.43
CA THR A 97 3.27 5.85 2.87
C THR A 97 1.80 5.90 3.28
N GLY A 98 1.42 6.97 3.93
CA GLY A 98 0.04 7.21 4.31
C GLY A 98 -0.10 8.45 5.17
N SER A 99 -1.32 8.68 5.63
CA SER A 99 -1.63 9.70 6.62
C SER A 99 -2.19 9.02 7.86
N VAL A 100 -1.96 9.58 9.03
CA VAL A 100 -2.36 9.01 10.32
C VAL A 100 -3.34 9.94 11.02
N ALA A 101 -4.46 9.39 11.47
CA ALA A 101 -5.37 10.12 12.31
C ALA A 101 -4.93 10.08 13.78
N PHE A 102 -5.08 11.20 14.49
CA PHE A 102 -4.84 11.31 15.93
C PHE A 102 -6.15 11.45 16.68
N PRO A 103 -6.33 10.77 17.82
CA PRO A 103 -7.53 10.93 18.62
C PRO A 103 -7.61 12.33 19.23
N ASN A 104 -8.82 12.92 19.25
CA ASN A 104 -9.05 14.22 19.87
C ASN A 104 -8.90 14.17 21.42
N SER A 105 -9.13 13.00 22.00
CA SER A 105 -8.93 12.75 23.43
C SER A 105 -8.43 11.32 23.67
N GLU A 106 -8.05 11.02 24.92
CA GLU A 106 -7.67 9.67 25.35
C GLU A 106 -8.86 8.74 25.59
N SER A 107 -10.07 9.14 25.20
CA SER A 107 -11.25 8.28 25.29
C SER A 107 -11.10 7.07 24.37
N LYS A 108 -11.61 5.91 24.80
CA LYS A 108 -11.61 4.71 23.96
C LYS A 108 -12.32 4.93 22.62
N ALA A 109 -13.37 5.76 22.63
CA ALA A 109 -14.14 6.08 21.43
C ALA A 109 -13.31 6.88 20.42
N ASP A 110 -12.57 7.91 20.86
CA ASP A 110 -11.72 8.71 19.99
C ASP A 110 -10.49 7.93 19.51
N ILE A 111 -9.92 7.08 20.35
CA ILE A 111 -8.83 6.17 19.97
C ILE A 111 -9.30 5.21 18.88
N GLN A 112 -10.50 4.63 19.03
CA GLN A 112 -11.07 3.76 17.99
C GLN A 112 -11.37 4.54 16.71
N ALA A 113 -11.91 5.76 16.82
CA ALA A 113 -12.15 6.65 15.70
C ALA A 113 -10.86 6.96 14.91
N ALA A 114 -9.76 7.20 15.61
CA ALA A 114 -8.46 7.45 14.98
C ALA A 114 -7.89 6.19 14.30
N PHE A 115 -8.09 5.03 14.92
CA PHE A 115 -7.73 3.74 14.31
C PHE A 115 -8.54 3.50 13.02
N ASP A 116 -9.85 3.66 13.08
CA ASP A 116 -10.73 3.48 11.93
C ASP A 116 -10.40 4.48 10.80
N ALA A 117 -10.17 5.74 11.14
CA ALA A 117 -9.79 6.77 10.17
C ALA A 117 -8.46 6.48 9.47
N THR A 118 -7.55 5.76 10.14
CA THR A 118 -6.23 5.42 9.59
C THR A 118 -6.26 4.14 8.75
N PHE A 119 -6.94 3.10 9.21
CA PHE A 119 -6.79 1.74 8.68
C PHE A 119 -8.04 1.19 8.00
N SER A 120 -9.26 1.67 8.31
CA SER A 120 -10.45 1.18 7.64
C SER A 120 -10.43 1.49 6.15
N VAL A 121 -10.92 0.56 5.35
CA VAL A 121 -11.17 0.80 3.93
C VAL A 121 -12.57 1.37 3.80
N PRO A 122 -12.74 2.63 3.39
CA PRO A 122 -14.06 3.24 3.28
C PRO A 122 -14.88 2.56 2.18
N GLY A 123 -16.16 2.35 2.44
CA GLY A 123 -17.12 1.87 1.42
C GLY A 123 -17.36 2.92 0.33
N GLU A 124 -17.96 2.50 -0.78
CA GLU A 124 -18.22 3.36 -1.94
C GLU A 124 -19.07 4.61 -1.57
N ALA A 125 -19.96 4.51 -0.59
CA ALA A 125 -20.76 5.63 -0.09
C ALA A 125 -19.95 6.63 0.77
N GLU A 126 -18.85 6.19 1.34
CA GLU A 126 -17.95 7.01 2.17
C GLU A 126 -16.84 7.67 1.32
N LEU A 127 -16.67 7.22 0.08
CA LEU A 127 -15.64 7.70 -0.85
C LEU A 127 -15.92 9.10 -1.43
N ASN A 128 -17.09 9.71 -1.17
CA ASN A 128 -17.43 11.02 -1.69
C ASN A 128 -18.08 11.91 -0.63
N PRO A 129 -17.37 12.33 0.40
CA PRO A 129 -17.82 13.46 1.19
C PRO A 129 -17.63 14.72 0.34
N GLU A 130 -18.73 15.34 -0.07
CA GLU A 130 -18.70 16.66 -0.71
C GLU A 130 -17.80 17.60 0.10
N GLY A 131 -16.66 17.98 -0.45
CA GLY A 131 -15.86 19.09 0.02
C GLY A 131 -14.50 18.83 0.64
N THR A 132 -14.02 17.60 0.80
CA THR A 132 -12.63 17.40 1.22
C THR A 132 -11.69 17.39 0.02
N ASN A 133 -11.23 18.53 -0.40
CA ASN A 133 -10.06 18.69 -1.30
C ASN A 133 -8.74 18.38 -0.60
N SER A 134 -8.76 17.62 0.48
CA SER A 134 -7.55 17.23 1.16
C SER A 134 -6.95 16.00 0.49
N TRP A 135 -5.96 16.23 -0.36
CA TRP A 135 -5.07 15.17 -0.88
C TRP A 135 -4.36 14.39 0.24
N MET A 136 -4.49 14.83 1.49
CA MET A 136 -3.92 14.21 2.69
C MET A 136 -4.86 13.19 3.34
N VAL A 137 -6.16 13.32 3.10
CA VAL A 137 -7.21 12.43 3.57
C VAL A 137 -7.91 11.90 2.34
N SER A 138 -7.16 11.22 1.48
CA SER A 138 -7.79 10.58 0.34
C SER A 138 -8.37 9.25 0.80
N PRO A 139 -9.70 9.10 0.81
CA PRO A 139 -10.34 7.82 0.94
C PRO A 139 -10.12 6.95 -0.30
N GLU A 140 -9.31 7.42 -1.24
CA GLU A 140 -9.03 6.70 -2.47
C GLU A 140 -8.37 5.37 -2.16
N PRO A 141 -8.89 4.28 -2.76
CA PRO A 141 -8.39 2.92 -2.56
C PRO A 141 -6.87 2.80 -2.70
N SER A 142 -6.30 3.60 -3.60
CA SER A 142 -4.85 3.63 -3.88
C SER A 142 -3.98 4.21 -2.76
N TRP A 143 -4.59 4.85 -1.74
CA TRP A 143 -3.85 5.47 -0.62
C TRP A 143 -4.11 4.80 0.72
N ASN A 144 -5.04 3.85 0.79
CA ASN A 144 -5.33 3.17 2.04
C ASN A 144 -4.12 2.38 2.54
N ILE A 145 -3.70 2.62 3.78
CA ILE A 145 -2.54 1.96 4.36
C ILE A 145 -2.75 0.45 4.46
N ALA A 146 -3.89 0.02 4.99
CA ALA A 146 -4.19 -1.39 5.23
C ALA A 146 -4.21 -2.21 3.92
N TRP A 147 -4.68 -1.63 2.81
CA TRP A 147 -4.69 -2.30 1.51
C TRP A 147 -3.29 -2.71 1.03
N TYR A 148 -2.25 -1.99 1.45
CA TYR A 148 -0.85 -2.32 1.13
C TYR A 148 -0.15 -3.10 2.24
N THR A 149 -0.46 -2.80 3.50
CA THR A 149 0.27 -3.38 4.63
C THR A 149 -0.24 -4.74 5.05
N ASP A 150 -1.56 -4.96 5.05
CA ASP A 150 -2.13 -6.23 5.51
C ASP A 150 -1.66 -7.42 4.67
N PRO A 151 -1.58 -7.34 3.33
CA PRO A 151 -0.99 -8.41 2.53
C PRO A 151 0.46 -8.71 2.90
N ILE A 152 1.27 -7.69 3.19
CA ILE A 152 2.69 -7.83 3.53
C ILE A 152 2.86 -8.47 4.91
N PHE A 153 2.09 -8.01 5.92
CA PHE A 153 2.29 -8.41 7.31
C PHE A 153 1.45 -9.59 7.74
N PHE A 154 0.26 -9.74 7.17
CA PHE A 154 -0.73 -10.73 7.61
C PHE A 154 -1.05 -11.78 6.54
N GLY A 155 -0.61 -11.60 5.30
CA GLY A 155 -0.85 -12.54 4.21
C GLY A 155 -2.28 -12.55 3.69
N HIS A 156 -3.04 -11.48 3.90
CA HIS A 156 -4.40 -11.33 3.37
C HIS A 156 -4.74 -9.85 3.14
N TYR A 157 -5.64 -9.59 2.21
CA TYR A 157 -6.23 -8.26 2.07
C TYR A 157 -7.26 -8.01 3.18
N PRO A 158 -7.47 -6.73 3.60
CA PRO A 158 -8.51 -6.39 4.56
C PRO A 158 -9.89 -6.74 4.00
N GLU A 159 -10.73 -7.44 4.80
CA GLU A 159 -12.07 -7.87 4.38
C GLU A 159 -12.96 -6.69 3.94
N GLU A 160 -12.89 -5.59 4.66
CA GLU A 160 -13.60 -4.36 4.28
C GLU A 160 -13.23 -3.90 2.87
N GLY A 161 -11.94 -3.97 2.53
CA GLY A 161 -11.45 -3.61 1.19
C GLY A 161 -11.95 -4.57 0.11
N LEU A 162 -11.94 -5.87 0.39
CA LEU A 162 -12.49 -6.86 -0.54
C LEU A 162 -13.98 -6.60 -0.82
N LEU A 163 -14.75 -6.24 0.21
CA LEU A 163 -16.17 -5.91 0.08
C LEU A 163 -16.36 -4.56 -0.66
N ALA A 164 -15.62 -3.53 -0.28
CA ALA A 164 -15.75 -2.18 -0.85
C ALA A 164 -15.39 -2.13 -2.33
N PHE A 165 -14.31 -2.81 -2.74
CA PHE A 165 -13.84 -2.80 -4.12
C PHE A 165 -14.52 -3.86 -5.00
N GLY A 166 -15.07 -4.90 -4.39
CA GLY A 166 -15.93 -5.91 -5.03
C GLY A 166 -15.34 -6.47 -6.33
N LYS A 167 -16.05 -6.28 -7.43
CA LYS A 167 -15.64 -6.78 -8.76
C LYS A 167 -14.33 -6.20 -9.30
N ASN A 168 -13.85 -5.09 -8.74
CA ASN A 168 -12.60 -4.47 -9.17
C ASN A 168 -11.37 -5.13 -8.53
N VAL A 169 -11.57 -5.97 -7.51
CA VAL A 169 -10.48 -6.73 -6.88
C VAL A 169 -9.95 -7.75 -7.90
N PRO A 170 -8.63 -7.76 -8.17
CA PRO A 170 -8.06 -8.75 -9.08
C PRO A 170 -8.18 -10.15 -8.50
N ALA A 171 -8.24 -11.15 -9.37
CA ALA A 171 -8.10 -12.53 -8.94
C ALA A 171 -6.68 -12.78 -8.40
N PHE A 172 -6.58 -13.41 -7.25
CA PHE A 172 -5.31 -13.80 -6.63
C PHE A 172 -5.44 -15.19 -6.00
N THR A 173 -4.31 -15.82 -5.72
CA THR A 173 -4.23 -17.17 -5.16
C THR A 173 -3.56 -17.15 -3.78
N ASP A 174 -3.70 -18.24 -3.03
CA ASP A 174 -2.98 -18.41 -1.76
C ASP A 174 -1.46 -18.32 -1.98
N ALA A 175 -0.95 -18.85 -3.11
CA ALA A 175 0.46 -18.75 -3.46
C ALA A 175 0.93 -17.29 -3.70
N ASP A 176 0.04 -16.43 -4.20
CA ASP A 176 0.33 -15.00 -4.31
C ASP A 176 0.48 -14.36 -2.93
N MET A 177 -0.43 -14.71 -2.01
CA MET A 177 -0.39 -14.18 -0.66
C MET A 177 0.83 -14.69 0.11
N ASP A 178 1.20 -15.96 -0.06
CA ASP A 178 2.42 -16.55 0.49
C ASP A 178 3.69 -15.84 -0.05
N LEU A 179 3.69 -15.47 -1.33
CA LEU A 179 4.79 -14.71 -1.91
C LEU A 179 4.84 -13.28 -1.35
N ILE A 180 3.72 -12.59 -1.26
CA ILE A 180 3.66 -11.21 -0.75
C ILE A 180 4.08 -11.14 0.71
N SER A 181 3.65 -12.08 1.54
CA SER A 181 3.90 -12.09 2.98
C SER A 181 5.24 -12.73 3.39
N GLN A 182 6.22 -12.73 2.49
CA GLN A 182 7.57 -13.19 2.85
C GLN A 182 8.11 -12.43 4.07
N PRO A 183 8.73 -13.10 5.05
CA PRO A 183 9.14 -12.48 6.30
C PRO A 183 10.11 -11.31 6.09
N ILE A 184 9.76 -10.16 6.65
CA ILE A 184 10.59 -8.95 6.67
C ILE A 184 10.99 -8.59 8.10
N ASP A 185 12.05 -7.79 8.25
CA ASP A 185 12.65 -7.47 9.55
C ASP A 185 12.13 -6.16 10.14
N PHE A 186 11.66 -5.24 9.31
CA PHE A 186 11.22 -3.91 9.76
C PHE A 186 10.23 -3.25 8.77
N CYS A 187 9.51 -2.25 9.27
CA CYS A 187 8.66 -1.38 8.47
C CYS A 187 9.14 0.06 8.62
N GLY A 188 9.31 0.75 7.50
CA GLY A 188 9.70 2.16 7.46
C GLY A 188 8.58 3.03 6.90
N MET A 189 7.57 3.32 7.71
CA MET A 189 6.46 4.17 7.29
C MET A 189 6.91 5.59 6.97
N ASN A 190 6.55 6.08 5.78
CA ASN A 190 6.73 7.48 5.40
C ASN A 190 5.48 8.27 5.77
N LEU A 191 5.53 8.95 6.92
CA LEU A 191 4.42 9.74 7.44
C LEU A 191 4.83 11.22 7.50
N TYR A 192 4.12 12.07 6.73
CA TYR A 192 4.41 13.51 6.67
C TYR A 192 3.36 14.33 7.38
N ASN A 193 2.13 13.82 7.43
CA ASN A 193 0.96 14.53 7.90
C ASN A 193 0.08 13.62 8.73
N GLY A 194 -0.71 14.25 9.60
CA GLY A 194 -1.79 13.62 10.30
C GLY A 194 -2.90 14.64 10.56
N TRP A 195 -4.07 14.15 10.88
CA TRP A 195 -5.23 14.98 11.22
C TRP A 195 -5.87 14.47 12.48
N LYS A 196 -6.59 15.37 13.16
CA LYS A 196 -7.26 15.05 14.40
C LYS A 196 -8.69 14.60 14.14
N VAL A 197 -9.10 13.53 14.81
CA VAL A 197 -10.46 12.98 14.70
C VAL A 197 -11.06 12.71 16.08
N GLU A 198 -12.37 12.68 16.12
CA GLU A 198 -13.15 12.22 17.29
C GLU A 198 -14.24 11.23 16.86
N ALA A 199 -14.76 10.48 17.82
CA ALA A 199 -15.90 9.60 17.60
C ALA A 199 -17.10 10.41 17.11
N SER A 200 -17.69 9.99 16.00
CA SER A 200 -18.81 10.71 15.41
C SER A 200 -20.04 10.68 16.31
N LYS A 201 -20.69 11.82 16.44
CA LYS A 201 -22.02 11.99 17.06
C LYS A 201 -23.17 11.81 16.05
N ARG A 202 -22.84 11.65 14.77
CA ARG A 202 -23.82 11.61 13.65
C ARG A 202 -24.00 10.24 13.02
N GLY A 203 -23.37 9.20 13.61
CA GLY A 203 -23.49 7.82 13.13
C GLY A 203 -22.43 7.38 12.13
N ASN A 204 -21.49 8.26 11.78
CA ASN A 204 -20.27 7.89 11.05
C ASN A 204 -19.29 7.19 11.99
N ARG A 205 -18.23 6.60 11.47
CA ARG A 205 -17.17 5.99 12.31
C ARG A 205 -16.36 7.06 13.06
N TRP A 206 -16.11 8.20 12.41
CA TRP A 206 -15.33 9.31 12.95
C TRP A 206 -15.75 10.65 12.31
N GLU A 207 -15.34 11.75 12.92
CA GLU A 207 -15.46 13.11 12.42
C GLU A 207 -14.12 13.83 12.56
N GLU A 208 -13.74 14.63 11.56
CA GLU A 208 -12.54 15.46 11.64
C GLU A 208 -12.76 16.62 12.60
N VAL A 209 -11.74 16.90 13.42
CA VAL A 209 -11.72 18.02 14.34
C VAL A 209 -10.87 19.13 13.72
N PRO A 210 -11.41 20.34 13.56
CA PRO A 210 -10.72 21.51 12.99
C PRO A 210 -9.44 21.90 13.71
#